data_8cf3b72077e58afd362ef562f4c9dac5
#
_entry.id   8cf3b72077e58afd362ef562f4c9dac5
#
_cell.length_a   1.000
_cell.length_b   1.000
_cell.length_c   1.000
_cell.angle_alpha   90.00
_cell.angle_beta   90.00
_cell.angle_gamma   90.00
#
_symmetry.space_group_name_H-M   'P 1'
#
loop_
_entity.id
_entity.type
_entity.pdbx_description
1 polymer ?
#
loop_
_entity_poly.entity_id
_entity_poly.type
_entity_poly.pdbx_seq_one_letter_code
_entity_poly.pdbx_strand_id
1 'polypeptide(L)'
;GAFDIADVCNQEADKLMFRHPFIDWTGWPGDPKAQVTDMPEDGEAVEVTWEQIKQREKDGNKTVLSGVPDALPSLIKAYRIQDKARNVGFDWEHKEDVWDKVREELGELEAELKREDAERSAKELGDFLFSVINAARLYKINPDNALELTNQKFIKRFNYVEAKAKEKGLDLKDLTLAQMDTWWNEAKRLS
;
A
#
# COMPACT_ATOMS: atom_id res chain seq x y z
N GLY A 1 -24.23 -19.55 -18.29
CA GLY A 1 -24.26 -18.54 -19.31
C GLY A 1 -22.96 -17.77 -19.28
N ALA A 2 -22.37 -17.58 -20.44
CA ALA A 2 -21.23 -16.67 -20.56
C ALA A 2 -21.81 -15.26 -20.58
N PHE A 3 -21.21 -14.35 -19.83
CA PHE A 3 -21.47 -12.91 -19.98
C PHE A 3 -20.45 -12.34 -20.96
N ASP A 4 -20.85 -11.29 -21.65
CA ASP A 4 -20.00 -10.59 -22.62
C ASP A 4 -19.43 -9.28 -22.05
N ILE A 5 -18.65 -8.56 -22.86
CA ILE A 5 -18.05 -7.30 -22.43
C ILE A 5 -19.11 -6.22 -22.18
N ALA A 6 -20.24 -6.26 -22.86
CA ALA A 6 -21.32 -5.31 -22.65
C ALA A 6 -21.97 -5.52 -21.29
N ASP A 7 -22.13 -6.76 -20.84
CA ASP A 7 -22.63 -7.09 -19.50
C ASP A 7 -21.72 -6.52 -18.43
N VAL A 8 -20.38 -6.66 -18.60
CA VAL A 8 -19.39 -6.10 -17.69
C VAL A 8 -19.46 -4.58 -17.64
N CYS A 9 -19.51 -3.93 -18.81
CA CYS A 9 -19.58 -2.47 -18.90
C CYS A 9 -20.88 -1.93 -18.27
N ASN A 10 -22.01 -2.59 -18.50
CA ASN A 10 -23.30 -2.19 -17.94
C ASN A 10 -23.28 -2.33 -16.41
N GLN A 11 -22.76 -3.44 -15.87
CA GLN A 11 -22.66 -3.64 -14.42
C GLN A 11 -21.76 -2.59 -13.75
N GLU A 12 -20.64 -2.24 -14.38
CA GLU A 12 -19.76 -1.18 -13.84
C GLU A 12 -20.41 0.21 -13.96
N ALA A 13 -21.15 0.49 -15.04
CA ALA A 13 -21.90 1.73 -15.18
C ALA A 13 -22.96 1.86 -14.09
N ASP A 14 -23.80 0.81 -13.88
CA ASP A 14 -24.82 0.79 -12.85
C ASP A 14 -24.22 0.97 -11.45
N LYS A 15 -23.09 0.33 -11.19
CA LYS A 15 -22.35 0.47 -9.94
C LYS A 15 -21.82 1.90 -9.72
N LEU A 16 -21.28 2.53 -10.76
CA LEU A 16 -20.82 3.92 -10.70
C LEU A 16 -21.97 4.87 -10.45
N MET A 17 -23.10 4.71 -11.16
CA MET A 17 -24.30 5.53 -10.97
C MET A 17 -24.83 5.39 -9.54
N PHE A 18 -24.91 4.18 -9.01
CA PHE A 18 -25.37 3.92 -7.64
C PHE A 18 -24.44 4.57 -6.59
N ARG A 19 -23.12 4.53 -6.81
CA ARG A 19 -22.12 5.06 -5.87
C ARG A 19 -21.96 6.57 -5.91
N HIS A 20 -22.48 7.23 -6.95
CA HIS A 20 -22.38 8.68 -7.12
C HIS A 20 -23.79 9.29 -7.29
N PRO A 21 -24.65 9.20 -6.25
CA PRO A 21 -26.02 9.69 -6.31
C PRO A 21 -26.11 11.23 -6.45
N PHE A 22 -25.02 11.94 -6.21
CA PHE A 22 -24.89 13.38 -6.36
C PHE A 22 -24.60 13.83 -7.81
N ILE A 23 -24.41 12.88 -8.74
CA ILE A 23 -24.27 13.17 -10.17
C ILE A 23 -25.61 12.94 -10.86
N ASP A 24 -26.07 13.98 -11.57
CA ASP A 24 -27.22 13.81 -12.47
C ASP A 24 -26.77 13.11 -13.75
N TRP A 25 -27.10 11.82 -13.85
CA TRP A 25 -26.78 10.99 -15.00
C TRP A 25 -27.79 11.12 -16.16
N THR A 26 -28.84 11.94 -16.03
CA THR A 26 -29.92 12.04 -17.02
C THR A 26 -29.54 12.79 -18.30
N GLY A 27 -28.33 13.31 -18.41
CA GLY A 27 -27.82 13.99 -19.60
C GLY A 27 -26.70 13.25 -20.34
N TRP A 28 -26.32 12.03 -19.93
CA TRP A 28 -25.19 11.31 -20.51
C TRP A 28 -25.63 10.46 -21.74
N PRO A 29 -24.85 10.34 -22.84
CA PRO A 29 -23.44 10.66 -22.97
C PRO A 29 -23.18 11.97 -23.74
N GLY A 30 -22.43 12.87 -23.14
CA GLY A 30 -21.82 14.00 -23.85
C GLY A 30 -22.38 15.39 -23.52
N ASP A 31 -23.28 15.51 -22.54
CA ASP A 31 -23.67 16.83 -22.05
C ASP A 31 -22.66 17.32 -20.99
N PRO A 32 -21.89 18.41 -21.25
CA PRO A 32 -21.00 18.99 -20.26
C PRO A 32 -21.74 19.63 -19.06
N LYS A 33 -23.07 19.48 -18.96
CA LYS A 33 -23.91 20.02 -17.91
C LYS A 33 -24.39 19.00 -16.89
N ALA A 34 -23.71 17.84 -16.75
CA ALA A 34 -23.95 16.97 -15.61
C ALA A 34 -23.75 17.79 -14.32
N GLN A 35 -24.86 18.22 -13.72
CA GLN A 35 -24.81 19.04 -12.51
C GLN A 35 -24.50 18.13 -11.33
N VAL A 36 -23.37 18.40 -10.68
CA VAL A 36 -23.05 17.80 -9.38
C VAL A 36 -23.89 18.53 -8.35
N THR A 37 -24.89 17.86 -7.78
CA THR A 37 -25.72 18.39 -6.70
C THR A 37 -25.29 17.78 -5.37
N ASP A 38 -25.18 18.61 -4.34
CA ASP A 38 -24.94 18.19 -2.96
C ASP A 38 -23.61 17.39 -2.72
N MET A 39 -22.58 17.66 -3.50
CA MET A 39 -21.25 17.10 -3.26
C MET A 39 -20.65 17.74 -1.99
N PRO A 40 -20.16 16.92 -1.02
CA PRO A 40 -19.40 17.48 0.10
C PRO A 40 -18.18 18.26 -0.39
N GLU A 41 -17.94 19.43 0.19
CA GLU A 41 -16.81 20.31 -0.21
C GLU A 41 -15.44 19.73 0.19
N ASP A 42 -15.42 18.76 1.11
CA ASP A 42 -14.22 18.12 1.63
C ASP A 42 -14.04 16.72 1.04
N GLY A 43 -12.86 16.45 0.49
CA GLY A 43 -12.51 15.16 -0.11
C GLY A 43 -12.59 13.97 0.87
N GLU A 44 -12.32 14.18 2.16
CA GLU A 44 -12.49 13.15 3.20
C GLU A 44 -13.97 12.80 3.41
N ALA A 45 -14.85 13.80 3.40
CA ALA A 45 -16.29 13.57 3.53
C ALA A 45 -16.88 12.84 2.30
N VAL A 46 -16.33 13.08 1.10
CA VAL A 46 -16.70 12.34 -0.11
C VAL A 46 -16.31 10.86 0.02
N GLU A 47 -15.11 10.57 0.51
CA GLU A 47 -14.61 9.20 0.67
C GLU A 47 -15.43 8.41 1.71
N VAL A 48 -15.77 9.01 2.84
CA VAL A 48 -16.63 8.42 3.86
C VAL A 48 -18.04 8.14 3.33
N THR A 49 -18.63 9.08 2.61
CA THR A 49 -19.95 8.92 1.99
C THR A 49 -19.93 7.79 0.96
N TRP A 50 -18.89 7.71 0.14
CA TRP A 50 -18.71 6.69 -0.88
C TRP A 50 -18.57 5.28 -0.29
N GLU A 51 -17.79 5.12 0.79
CA GLU A 51 -17.69 3.84 1.50
C GLU A 51 -19.03 3.43 2.16
N GLN A 52 -19.79 4.38 2.71
CA GLN A 52 -21.14 4.11 3.26
C GLN A 52 -22.12 3.65 2.18
N ILE A 53 -22.12 4.28 1.00
CA ILE A 53 -22.96 3.90 -0.13
C ILE A 53 -22.58 2.50 -0.62
N LYS A 54 -21.27 2.21 -0.71
CA LYS A 54 -20.74 0.91 -1.11
C LYS A 54 -21.16 -0.23 -0.18
N GLN A 55 -21.30 0.06 1.12
CA GLN A 55 -21.83 -0.92 2.09
C GLN A 55 -23.32 -1.23 1.89
N ARG A 56 -24.08 -0.32 1.27
CA ARG A 56 -25.53 -0.48 0.99
C ARG A 56 -25.82 -1.22 -0.31
N GLU A 57 -24.84 -1.52 -1.14
CA GLU A 57 -25.05 -2.30 -2.36
C GLU A 57 -25.63 -3.68 -2.02
N LYS A 58 -26.60 -4.15 -2.80
CA LYS A 58 -27.26 -5.46 -2.59
C LYS A 58 -26.30 -6.64 -2.61
N ASP A 59 -25.20 -6.51 -3.37
CA ASP A 59 -24.08 -7.45 -3.43
C ASP A 59 -22.86 -6.95 -2.62
N GLY A 60 -23.07 -5.92 -1.78
CA GLY A 60 -22.04 -5.25 -1.04
C GLY A 60 -21.38 -6.12 0.02
N ASN A 61 -20.22 -5.68 0.44
CA ASN A 61 -19.41 -6.36 1.42
C ASN A 61 -20.18 -6.58 2.73
N LYS A 62 -20.38 -7.83 3.12
CA LYS A 62 -21.08 -8.21 4.36
C LYS A 62 -20.36 -7.68 5.61
N THR A 63 -19.05 -7.43 5.51
CA THR A 63 -18.21 -6.88 6.58
C THR A 63 -17.30 -5.80 6.00
N VAL A 64 -16.77 -4.92 6.86
CA VAL A 64 -15.86 -3.82 6.48
C VAL A 64 -14.70 -4.31 5.61
N LEU A 65 -14.14 -5.46 5.95
CA LEU A 65 -12.94 -5.99 5.29
C LEU A 65 -13.22 -6.93 4.12
N SER A 66 -14.48 -7.38 3.92
CA SER A 66 -14.82 -8.33 2.85
C SER A 66 -14.59 -7.79 1.42
N GLY A 67 -14.43 -6.48 1.27
CA GLY A 67 -14.08 -5.85 0.00
C GLY A 67 -12.57 -5.71 -0.25
N VAL A 68 -11.71 -6.32 0.56
CA VAL A 68 -10.28 -6.38 0.30
C VAL A 68 -9.99 -7.62 -0.54
N PRO A 69 -9.52 -7.48 -1.80
CA PRO A 69 -9.26 -8.63 -2.65
C PRO A 69 -8.16 -9.54 -2.09
N ASP A 70 -8.39 -10.86 -2.11
CA ASP A 70 -7.41 -11.83 -1.60
C ASP A 70 -6.11 -11.86 -2.42
N ALA A 71 -6.20 -11.57 -3.71
CA ALA A 71 -5.08 -11.58 -4.64
C ALA A 71 -4.14 -10.37 -4.54
N LEU A 72 -4.42 -9.39 -3.68
CA LEU A 72 -3.52 -8.24 -3.51
C LEU A 72 -2.17 -8.67 -2.93
N PRO A 73 -1.05 -8.09 -3.42
CA PRO A 73 0.24 -8.22 -2.76
C PRO A 73 0.14 -7.82 -1.28
N SER A 74 0.83 -8.56 -0.40
CA SER A 74 0.65 -8.45 1.06
C SER A 74 0.86 -7.05 1.62
N LEU A 75 1.81 -6.29 1.10
CA LEU A 75 2.10 -4.93 1.54
C LEU A 75 0.92 -3.98 1.23
N ILE A 76 0.42 -4.04 -0.01
CA ILE A 76 -0.75 -3.25 -0.46
C ILE A 76 -2.00 -3.71 0.29
N LYS A 77 -2.15 -5.03 0.52
CA LYS A 77 -3.28 -5.63 1.25
C LYS A 77 -3.33 -5.11 2.69
N ALA A 78 -2.18 -5.08 3.39
CA ALA A 78 -2.09 -4.55 4.75
C ALA A 78 -2.51 -3.08 4.82
N TYR A 79 -1.99 -2.24 3.92
CA TYR A 79 -2.37 -0.83 3.83
C TYR A 79 -3.89 -0.67 3.63
N ARG A 80 -4.50 -1.43 2.71
CA ARG A 80 -5.94 -1.40 2.42
C ARG A 80 -6.79 -1.87 3.59
N ILE A 81 -6.36 -2.90 4.33
CA ILE A 81 -7.03 -3.38 5.53
C ILE A 81 -7.09 -2.27 6.58
N GLN A 82 -5.97 -1.64 6.86
CA GLN A 82 -5.85 -0.57 7.85
C GLN A 82 -6.66 0.67 7.46
N ASP A 83 -6.62 1.05 6.19
CA ASP A 83 -7.40 2.18 5.67
C ASP A 83 -8.92 1.95 5.81
N LYS A 84 -9.39 0.75 5.51
CA LYS A 84 -10.80 0.39 5.73
C LYS A 84 -11.20 0.35 7.20
N ALA A 85 -10.32 -0.13 8.08
CA ALA A 85 -10.57 -0.13 9.52
C ALA A 85 -10.67 1.31 10.06
N ARG A 86 -9.82 2.21 9.60
CA ARG A 86 -9.88 3.65 9.90
C ARG A 86 -11.25 4.25 9.55
N ASN A 87 -11.80 3.92 8.38
CA ASN A 87 -13.06 4.51 7.90
C ASN A 87 -14.28 4.18 8.77
N VAL A 88 -14.15 3.21 9.67
CA VAL A 88 -15.18 2.86 10.68
C VAL A 88 -14.78 3.26 12.10
N GLY A 89 -13.76 4.11 12.24
CA GLY A 89 -13.32 4.66 13.53
C GLY A 89 -12.29 3.80 14.26
N PHE A 90 -11.77 2.72 13.65
CA PHE A 90 -10.70 1.92 14.25
C PHE A 90 -9.35 2.47 13.82
N ASP A 91 -8.91 3.55 14.46
CA ASP A 91 -7.64 4.22 14.20
C ASP A 91 -7.03 4.83 15.46
N TRP A 92 -5.79 5.26 15.36
CA TRP A 92 -5.09 5.97 16.43
C TRP A 92 -5.64 7.39 16.60
N GLU A 93 -5.83 7.81 17.84
CA GLU A 93 -6.24 9.18 18.16
C GLU A 93 -5.12 10.18 17.82
N HIS A 94 -3.87 9.81 18.16
CA HIS A 94 -2.68 10.59 17.81
C HIS A 94 -1.73 9.74 16.97
N LYS A 95 -1.35 10.25 15.81
CA LYS A 95 -0.49 9.51 14.85
C LYS A 95 0.89 9.17 15.40
N GLU A 96 1.36 9.93 16.40
CA GLU A 96 2.67 9.72 17.05
C GLU A 96 2.70 8.43 17.86
N ASP A 97 1.56 8.02 18.41
CA ASP A 97 1.45 6.83 19.29
C ASP A 97 1.69 5.52 18.53
N VAL A 98 1.53 5.52 17.21
CA VAL A 98 1.84 4.35 16.38
C VAL A 98 3.29 3.89 16.53
N TRP A 99 4.21 4.80 16.84
CA TRP A 99 5.62 4.46 16.99
C TRP A 99 5.91 3.63 18.23
N ASP A 100 5.08 3.74 19.27
CA ASP A 100 5.20 2.89 20.45
C ASP A 100 4.83 1.45 20.09
N LYS A 101 3.79 1.25 19.27
CA LYS A 101 3.45 -0.08 18.74
C LYS A 101 4.53 -0.63 17.81
N VAL A 102 5.13 0.18 16.94
CA VAL A 102 6.25 -0.26 16.08
C VAL A 102 7.44 -0.74 16.93
N ARG A 103 7.75 -0.05 18.04
CA ARG A 103 8.84 -0.47 18.95
C ARG A 103 8.51 -1.74 19.72
N GLU A 104 7.27 -1.88 20.16
CA GLU A 104 6.76 -3.09 20.80
C GLU A 104 6.94 -4.30 19.88
N GLU A 105 6.40 -4.26 18.65
CA GLU A 105 6.52 -5.35 17.66
C GLU A 105 7.97 -5.66 17.28
N LEU A 106 8.82 -4.65 17.18
CA LEU A 106 10.24 -4.85 16.96
C LEU A 106 10.87 -5.62 18.14
N GLY A 107 10.51 -5.27 19.37
CA GLY A 107 11.01 -5.97 20.57
C GLY A 107 10.57 -7.42 20.66
N GLU A 108 9.31 -7.71 20.28
CA GLU A 108 8.77 -9.08 20.23
C GLU A 108 9.48 -9.90 19.15
N LEU A 109 9.67 -9.35 17.96
CA LEU A 109 10.46 -9.97 16.90
C LEU A 109 11.90 -10.27 17.35
N GLU A 110 12.58 -9.30 17.97
CA GLU A 110 13.94 -9.51 18.47
C GLU A 110 14.03 -10.63 19.53
N ALA A 111 13.00 -10.74 20.38
CA ALA A 111 12.93 -11.77 21.42
C ALA A 111 12.79 -13.17 20.80
N GLU A 112 11.92 -13.33 19.79
CA GLU A 112 11.73 -14.63 19.14
C GLU A 112 12.91 -15.02 18.24
N LEU A 113 13.56 -14.06 17.57
CA LEU A 113 14.80 -14.31 16.83
C LEU A 113 15.93 -14.83 17.73
N LYS A 114 16.04 -14.34 18.98
CA LYS A 114 17.01 -14.83 19.96
C LYS A 114 16.72 -16.25 20.45
N ARG A 115 15.44 -16.69 20.36
CA ARG A 115 15.02 -18.04 20.70
C ARG A 115 15.21 -19.05 19.57
N GLU A 116 15.56 -18.55 18.37
CA GLU A 116 15.73 -19.35 17.15
C GLU A 116 14.46 -20.12 16.74
N ASP A 117 13.27 -19.63 17.16
CA ASP A 117 11.98 -20.20 16.74
C ASP A 117 11.54 -19.54 15.42
N ALA A 118 11.78 -20.23 14.32
CA ALA A 118 11.50 -19.69 12.98
C ALA A 118 10.01 -19.43 12.74
N GLU A 119 9.09 -20.26 13.29
CA GLU A 119 7.66 -20.08 13.09
C GLU A 119 7.15 -18.85 13.85
N ARG A 120 7.56 -18.68 15.10
CA ARG A 120 7.20 -17.51 15.89
C ARG A 120 7.85 -16.25 15.35
N SER A 121 9.14 -16.31 15.01
CA SER A 121 9.82 -15.17 14.38
C SER A 121 9.14 -14.70 13.09
N ALA A 122 8.58 -15.63 12.29
CA ALA A 122 7.84 -15.27 11.08
C ALA A 122 6.52 -14.54 11.40
N LYS A 123 5.82 -14.89 12.49
CA LYS A 123 4.62 -14.19 12.95
C LYS A 123 4.94 -12.78 13.41
N GLU A 124 5.91 -12.64 14.32
CA GLU A 124 6.34 -11.33 14.83
C GLU A 124 6.89 -10.43 13.72
N LEU A 125 7.58 -10.99 12.72
CA LEU A 125 7.99 -10.21 11.55
C LEU A 125 6.77 -9.69 10.78
N GLY A 126 5.71 -10.49 10.67
CA GLY A 126 4.46 -10.07 10.06
C GLY A 126 3.82 -8.90 10.81
N ASP A 127 3.75 -8.98 12.15
CA ASP A 127 3.15 -7.96 13.01
C ASP A 127 4.00 -6.68 13.00
N PHE A 128 5.31 -6.80 13.04
CA PHE A 128 6.23 -5.66 12.88
C PHE A 128 6.03 -4.96 11.51
N LEU A 129 6.00 -5.71 10.40
CA LEU A 129 5.76 -5.11 9.09
C LEU A 129 4.38 -4.44 9.01
N PHE A 130 3.35 -5.04 9.60
CA PHE A 130 2.01 -4.48 9.64
C PHE A 130 1.97 -3.16 10.43
N SER A 131 2.68 -3.07 11.57
CA SER A 131 2.79 -1.85 12.36
C SER A 131 3.53 -0.73 11.62
N VAL A 132 4.61 -1.05 10.89
CA VAL A 132 5.36 -0.10 10.05
C VAL A 132 4.48 0.43 8.91
N ILE A 133 3.69 -0.44 8.26
CA ILE A 133 2.76 -0.03 7.20
C ILE A 133 1.69 0.90 7.77
N ASN A 134 1.20 0.65 9.00
CA ASN A 134 0.26 1.52 9.66
C ASN A 134 0.85 2.91 9.96
N ALA A 135 2.09 2.96 10.42
CA ALA A 135 2.81 4.22 10.59
C ALA A 135 2.90 4.97 9.26
N ALA A 136 3.30 4.30 8.18
CA ALA A 136 3.35 4.92 6.85
C ALA A 136 1.99 5.52 6.44
N ARG A 137 0.88 4.78 6.66
CA ARG A 137 -0.48 5.24 6.38
C ARG A 137 -0.83 6.52 7.14
N LEU A 138 -0.58 6.57 8.45
CA LEU A 138 -0.87 7.73 9.29
C LEU A 138 -0.09 8.98 8.87
N TYR A 139 1.11 8.80 8.32
CA TYR A 139 1.90 9.88 7.74
C TYR A 139 1.63 10.11 6.23
N LYS A 140 0.58 9.50 5.68
CA LYS A 140 0.17 9.62 4.26
C LYS A 140 1.30 9.22 3.28
N ILE A 141 2.12 8.27 3.68
CA ILE A 141 3.20 7.70 2.84
C ILE A 141 2.71 6.38 2.26
N ASN A 142 2.79 6.22 0.94
CA ASN A 142 2.56 4.94 0.30
C ASN A 142 3.77 4.03 0.52
N PRO A 143 3.65 2.94 1.30
CA PRO A 143 4.80 2.10 1.66
C PRO A 143 5.35 1.29 0.47
N ASP A 144 4.51 0.92 -0.50
CA ASP A 144 4.91 0.21 -1.71
C ASP A 144 5.79 1.10 -2.60
N ASN A 145 5.34 2.32 -2.88
CA ASN A 145 6.13 3.29 -3.62
C ASN A 145 7.45 3.64 -2.90
N ALA A 146 7.42 3.79 -1.58
CA ALA A 146 8.61 4.10 -0.79
C ALA A 146 9.64 2.96 -0.85
N LEU A 147 9.19 1.71 -0.79
CA LEU A 147 10.05 0.53 -0.93
C LEU A 147 10.61 0.42 -2.35
N GLU A 148 9.78 0.66 -3.37
CA GLU A 148 10.22 0.64 -4.77
C GLU A 148 11.30 1.69 -5.07
N LEU A 149 11.18 2.90 -4.55
CA LEU A 149 12.23 3.92 -4.65
C LEU A 149 13.55 3.44 -4.02
N THR A 150 13.46 2.68 -2.94
CA THR A 150 14.64 2.10 -2.29
C THR A 150 15.23 0.96 -3.11
N ASN A 151 14.40 0.12 -3.73
CA ASN A 151 14.83 -0.93 -4.65
C ASN A 151 15.59 -0.34 -5.83
N GLN A 152 15.02 0.66 -6.49
CA GLN A 152 15.65 1.34 -7.63
C GLN A 152 17.00 1.98 -7.23
N LYS A 153 17.04 2.63 -6.08
CA LYS A 153 18.27 3.19 -5.54
C LYS A 153 19.33 2.13 -5.27
N PHE A 154 18.93 0.98 -4.72
CA PHE A 154 19.85 -0.14 -4.49
C PHE A 154 20.37 -0.70 -5.80
N ILE A 155 19.49 -0.99 -6.76
CA ILE A 155 19.87 -1.51 -8.08
C ILE A 155 20.85 -0.56 -8.77
N LYS A 156 20.55 0.73 -8.79
CA LYS A 156 21.44 1.73 -9.41
C LYS A 156 22.86 1.71 -8.81
N ARG A 157 22.95 1.63 -7.48
CA ARG A 157 24.24 1.61 -6.77
C ARG A 157 24.98 0.30 -6.96
N PHE A 158 24.26 -0.83 -6.96
CA PHE A 158 24.86 -2.14 -7.17
C PHE A 158 25.38 -2.29 -8.59
N ASN A 159 24.66 -1.82 -9.60
CA ASN A 159 25.13 -1.77 -10.99
C ASN A 159 26.44 -0.96 -11.13
N TYR A 160 26.61 0.11 -10.33
CA TYR A 160 27.87 0.84 -10.30
C TYR A 160 29.02 -0.02 -9.74
N VAL A 161 28.77 -0.78 -8.67
CA VAL A 161 29.77 -1.71 -8.10
C VAL A 161 30.15 -2.78 -9.14
N GLU A 162 29.17 -3.37 -9.84
CA GLU A 162 29.41 -4.34 -10.90
C GLU A 162 30.23 -3.75 -12.06
N ALA A 163 29.91 -2.53 -12.49
CA ALA A 163 30.67 -1.85 -13.55
C ALA A 163 32.12 -1.61 -13.13
N LYS A 164 32.36 -1.22 -11.87
CA LYS A 164 33.72 -1.03 -11.33
C LYS A 164 34.51 -2.34 -11.24
N ALA A 165 33.88 -3.43 -10.83
CA ALA A 165 34.51 -4.75 -10.84
C ALA A 165 34.91 -5.16 -12.25
N LYS A 166 34.00 -5.02 -13.21
CA LYS A 166 34.23 -5.35 -14.63
C LYS A 166 35.35 -4.49 -15.24
N GLU A 167 35.36 -3.19 -14.97
CA GLU A 167 36.41 -2.26 -15.42
C GLU A 167 37.81 -2.70 -14.98
N LYS A 168 37.89 -3.29 -13.77
CA LYS A 168 39.14 -3.79 -13.17
C LYS A 168 39.43 -5.26 -13.51
N GLY A 169 38.58 -5.92 -14.30
CA GLY A 169 38.75 -7.32 -14.64
C GLY A 169 38.59 -8.29 -13.46
N LEU A 170 37.82 -7.87 -12.41
CA LEU A 170 37.60 -8.63 -11.18
C LEU A 170 36.22 -9.30 -11.20
N ASP A 171 36.13 -10.51 -10.68
CA ASP A 171 34.83 -11.14 -10.40
C ASP A 171 34.33 -10.65 -9.03
N LEU A 172 33.02 -10.31 -8.93
CA LEU A 172 32.38 -9.89 -7.68
C LEU A 172 32.55 -10.92 -6.56
N LYS A 173 32.60 -12.20 -6.92
CA LYS A 173 32.73 -13.31 -5.95
C LYS A 173 34.10 -13.33 -5.27
N ASP A 174 35.12 -12.75 -5.90
CA ASP A 174 36.48 -12.72 -5.39
C ASP A 174 36.73 -11.45 -4.56
N LEU A 175 35.74 -10.54 -4.51
CA LEU A 175 35.83 -9.30 -3.77
C LEU A 175 35.34 -9.46 -2.33
N THR A 176 36.04 -8.81 -1.42
CA THR A 176 35.58 -8.65 -0.05
C THR A 176 34.47 -7.61 0.02
N LEU A 177 33.61 -7.70 1.04
CA LEU A 177 32.58 -6.70 1.32
C LEU A 177 33.19 -5.27 1.42
N ALA A 178 34.33 -5.13 2.08
CA ALA A 178 35.01 -3.84 2.25
C ALA A 178 35.45 -3.21 0.91
N GLN A 179 35.87 -4.03 -0.06
CA GLN A 179 36.21 -3.56 -1.39
C GLN A 179 34.96 -3.08 -2.14
N MET A 180 33.86 -3.85 -2.07
CA MET A 180 32.58 -3.47 -2.67
C MET A 180 31.98 -2.22 -2.01
N ASP A 181 32.09 -2.08 -0.68
CA ASP A 181 31.64 -0.92 0.08
C ASP A 181 32.31 0.38 -0.35
N THR A 182 33.57 0.32 -0.76
CA THR A 182 34.26 1.50 -1.29
C THR A 182 33.54 2.06 -2.52
N TRP A 183 33.22 1.22 -3.49
CA TRP A 183 32.49 1.62 -4.70
C TRP A 183 31.00 1.93 -4.43
N TRP A 184 30.42 1.24 -3.46
CA TRP A 184 29.08 1.56 -2.99
C TRP A 184 28.99 2.99 -2.42
N ASN A 185 29.98 3.39 -1.64
CA ASN A 185 30.05 4.73 -1.08
C ASN A 185 30.37 5.80 -2.14
N GLU A 186 31.12 5.46 -3.19
CA GLU A 186 31.28 6.31 -4.37
C GLU A 186 29.93 6.52 -5.07
N ALA A 187 29.18 5.42 -5.32
CA ALA A 187 27.85 5.48 -5.93
C ALA A 187 26.87 6.35 -5.14
N LYS A 188 26.93 6.34 -3.80
CA LYS A 188 26.11 7.22 -2.93
C LYS A 188 26.35 8.71 -3.17
N ARG A 189 27.58 9.09 -3.52
CA ARG A 189 27.96 10.50 -3.75
C ARG A 189 27.56 10.99 -5.14
N LEU A 190 27.29 10.05 -6.06
CA LEU A 190 26.91 10.32 -7.45
C LEU A 190 25.39 10.28 -7.67
N SER A 191 24.59 9.91 -6.62
CA SER A 191 23.12 9.69 -6.74
C SER A 191 22.31 10.84 -6.18
#